data_e9a439e16d472af914199b908e9ae61a
#
_entry.id   e9a439e16d472af914199b908e9ae61a
#
_cell.length_a   1.000
_cell.length_b   1.000
_cell.length_c   1.000
_cell.angle_alpha   90.00
_cell.angle_beta   90.00
_cell.angle_gamma   90.00
#
_symmetry.space_group_name_H-M   'P 1'
#
loop_
_entity.id
_entity.type
_entity.pdbx_description
1 polymer ?
#
loop_
_entity_poly.entity_id
_entity_poly.type
_entity_poly.pdbx_seq_one_letter_code
_entity_poly.pdbx_strand_id
1 'polypeptide(L)'
;MLDTQVRWLPVEQIAPNPHQPRREFAPGPLAELAESIRRHGIIQPLSVRRRDDGWELIAGERRLRAAKLAGLQTVPCLEMQVDEQDSAILALIENIQRRDLHYLEEATAIAAYLRQSGSTQEEAAALLGRSPSALANKLRLLRLSPDCCRLLTEHDLTERHARALLRLEDEEERLNALHHIIRQHLNVAQTEQYIDKRLAQLQTTPPSGRRVFLLKDVRLFLNSLDRGLRLVRESGIGAESRREDTEDAILLTIRIPKNRRVG
;
A
#
# COMPACT_ATOMS: atom_id res chain seq x y z
N MET A 1 -20.61 -4.83 -31.57
CA MET A 1 -20.36 -3.39 -31.84
C MET A 1 -21.22 -2.63 -30.85
N LEU A 2 -20.60 -1.93 -29.92
CA LEU A 2 -21.32 -1.07 -28.98
C LEU A 2 -21.77 0.16 -29.79
N ASP A 3 -23.07 0.33 -29.93
CA ASP A 3 -23.65 1.54 -30.53
C ASP A 3 -23.46 2.71 -29.56
N THR A 4 -22.30 3.35 -29.69
CA THR A 4 -21.82 4.35 -28.71
C THR A 4 -22.28 5.73 -29.18
N GLN A 5 -23.57 6.04 -29.01
CA GLN A 5 -24.10 7.38 -29.35
C GLN A 5 -23.69 8.38 -28.27
N VAL A 6 -23.14 9.51 -28.69
CA VAL A 6 -22.88 10.66 -27.80
C VAL A 6 -24.19 11.31 -27.46
N ARG A 7 -24.51 11.40 -26.16
CA ARG A 7 -25.67 12.09 -25.61
C ARG A 7 -25.25 13.35 -24.86
N TRP A 8 -26.04 14.39 -24.98
CA TRP A 8 -25.87 15.61 -24.16
C TRP A 8 -26.71 15.50 -22.91
N LEU A 9 -26.03 15.44 -21.75
CA LEU A 9 -26.70 15.25 -20.48
C LEU A 9 -26.54 16.49 -19.58
N PRO A 10 -27.58 16.88 -18.81
CA PRO A 10 -27.45 17.93 -17.81
C PRO A 10 -26.41 17.59 -16.77
N VAL A 11 -25.50 18.53 -16.51
CA VAL A 11 -24.35 18.34 -15.59
C VAL A 11 -24.81 17.97 -14.19
N GLU A 12 -25.97 18.50 -13.76
CA GLU A 12 -26.52 18.24 -12.43
C GLU A 12 -27.11 16.84 -12.26
N GLN A 13 -27.49 16.19 -13.36
CA GLN A 13 -28.04 14.83 -13.34
C GLN A 13 -26.92 13.75 -13.32
N ILE A 14 -25.66 14.17 -13.37
CA ILE A 14 -24.52 13.24 -13.35
C ILE A 14 -23.93 13.20 -11.96
N ALA A 15 -24.18 12.09 -11.25
CA ALA A 15 -23.58 11.81 -9.95
C ALA A 15 -22.13 11.39 -10.12
N PRO A 16 -21.20 11.84 -9.26
CA PRO A 16 -19.83 11.35 -9.26
C PRO A 16 -19.77 9.88 -8.86
N ASN A 17 -18.78 9.14 -9.36
CA ASN A 17 -18.60 7.75 -8.99
C ASN A 17 -18.13 7.64 -7.51
N PRO A 18 -18.87 6.93 -6.63
CA PRO A 18 -18.48 6.77 -5.23
C PRO A 18 -17.19 5.98 -5.05
N HIS A 19 -16.79 5.17 -6.04
CA HIS A 19 -15.59 4.34 -6.04
C HIS A 19 -14.34 5.04 -6.60
N GLN A 20 -14.43 6.35 -6.94
CA GLN A 20 -13.28 7.12 -7.42
C GLN A 20 -12.23 7.30 -6.31
N PRO A 21 -11.01 6.81 -6.47
CA PRO A 21 -9.96 6.87 -5.44
C PRO A 21 -9.43 8.28 -5.21
N ARG A 22 -9.52 9.16 -6.21
CA ARG A 22 -9.03 10.54 -6.12
C ARG A 22 -10.16 11.51 -5.77
N ARG A 23 -10.15 11.98 -4.51
CA ARG A 23 -11.11 12.98 -4.01
C ARG A 23 -10.60 14.41 -4.06
N GLU A 24 -9.28 14.59 -4.06
CA GLU A 24 -8.64 15.90 -4.05
C GLU A 24 -7.98 16.22 -5.41
N PHE A 25 -8.27 17.40 -5.93
CA PHE A 25 -7.69 17.93 -7.16
C PHE A 25 -7.06 19.27 -6.85
N ALA A 26 -5.82 19.48 -7.29
CA ALA A 26 -5.15 20.76 -7.14
C ALA A 26 -5.95 21.87 -7.87
N PRO A 27 -6.25 22.99 -7.22
CA PRO A 27 -7.13 24.03 -7.77
C PRO A 27 -6.62 24.63 -9.09
N GLY A 28 -5.32 24.85 -9.23
CA GLY A 28 -4.72 25.45 -10.43
C GLY A 28 -4.99 24.67 -11.72
N PRO A 29 -4.56 23.39 -11.82
CA PRO A 29 -4.78 22.57 -13.02
C PRO A 29 -6.25 22.30 -13.33
N LEU A 30 -7.14 22.42 -12.35
CA LEU A 30 -8.59 22.28 -12.57
C LEU A 30 -9.19 23.57 -13.18
N ALA A 31 -8.72 24.74 -12.73
CA ALA A 31 -9.12 26.03 -13.27
C ALA A 31 -8.67 26.21 -14.73
N GLU A 32 -7.44 25.79 -15.06
CA GLU A 32 -6.92 25.79 -16.44
C GLU A 32 -7.79 24.93 -17.36
N LEU A 33 -8.17 23.74 -16.89
CA LEU A 33 -9.05 22.85 -17.64
C LEU A 33 -10.46 23.46 -17.81
N ALA A 34 -10.99 24.13 -16.78
CA ALA A 34 -12.27 24.82 -16.87
C ALA A 34 -12.25 25.94 -17.89
N GLU A 35 -11.17 26.73 -17.96
CA GLU A 35 -11.00 27.77 -18.96
C GLU A 35 -10.90 27.20 -20.38
N SER A 36 -10.16 26.11 -20.56
CA SER A 36 -10.09 25.39 -21.83
C SER A 36 -11.47 24.88 -22.28
N ILE A 37 -12.22 24.28 -21.35
CA ILE A 37 -13.59 23.78 -21.59
C ILE A 37 -14.56 24.92 -21.93
N ARG A 38 -14.40 26.10 -21.33
CA ARG A 38 -15.23 27.27 -21.64
C ARG A 38 -15.00 27.75 -23.07
N ARG A 39 -13.75 27.67 -23.59
CA ARG A 39 -13.39 28.12 -24.94
C ARG A 39 -13.71 27.10 -26.02
N HIS A 40 -13.46 25.82 -25.75
CA HIS A 40 -13.46 24.77 -26.78
C HIS A 40 -14.51 23.68 -26.55
N GLY A 41 -15.23 23.73 -25.44
CA GLY A 41 -16.09 22.65 -25.01
C GLY A 41 -15.34 21.41 -24.56
N ILE A 42 -16.06 20.35 -24.31
CA ILE A 42 -15.49 19.04 -23.98
C ILE A 42 -15.23 18.26 -25.26
N ILE A 43 -13.96 18.12 -25.66
CA ILE A 43 -13.57 17.41 -26.88
C ILE A 43 -13.76 15.90 -26.71
N GLN A 44 -13.40 15.36 -25.56
CA GLN A 44 -13.53 13.94 -25.26
C GLN A 44 -14.75 13.72 -24.32
N PRO A 45 -15.81 13.04 -24.78
CA PRO A 45 -17.00 12.81 -23.97
C PRO A 45 -16.71 12.14 -22.62
N LEU A 46 -17.59 12.34 -21.65
CA LEU A 46 -17.57 11.62 -20.38
C LEU A 46 -18.18 10.22 -20.61
N SER A 47 -17.75 9.23 -19.82
CA SER A 47 -18.40 7.92 -19.79
C SER A 47 -19.37 7.85 -18.60
N VAL A 48 -20.62 7.50 -18.87
CA VAL A 48 -21.68 7.45 -17.86
C VAL A 48 -22.47 6.15 -17.99
N ARG A 49 -23.05 5.69 -16.89
CA ARG A 49 -24.08 4.64 -16.87
C ARG A 49 -25.42 5.17 -16.38
N ARG A 50 -26.47 4.54 -16.80
CA ARG A 50 -27.81 4.86 -16.32
C ARG A 50 -28.06 4.29 -14.94
N ARG A 51 -28.73 5.07 -14.07
CA ARG A 51 -29.27 4.65 -12.77
C ARG A 51 -30.76 4.96 -12.72
N ASP A 52 -31.44 4.47 -11.69
CA ASP A 52 -32.88 4.67 -11.52
C ASP A 52 -33.25 6.15 -11.45
N ASP A 53 -32.39 6.98 -10.84
CA ASP A 53 -32.58 8.40 -10.55
C ASP A 53 -31.64 9.34 -11.32
N GLY A 54 -31.08 8.91 -12.43
CA GLY A 54 -30.17 9.75 -13.24
C GLY A 54 -29.01 9.02 -13.89
N TRP A 55 -27.85 9.65 -13.85
CA TRP A 55 -26.65 9.15 -14.46
C TRP A 55 -25.51 9.09 -13.43
N GLU A 56 -24.69 8.06 -13.50
CA GLU A 56 -23.48 7.94 -12.72
C GLU A 56 -22.25 8.01 -13.63
N LEU A 57 -21.28 8.81 -13.24
CA LEU A 57 -20.03 8.95 -13.95
C LEU A 57 -19.17 7.69 -13.78
N ILE A 58 -18.75 7.08 -14.88
CA ILE A 58 -17.75 5.99 -14.89
C ILE A 58 -16.36 6.59 -15.02
N ALA A 59 -16.14 7.47 -16.02
CA ALA A 59 -14.85 8.09 -16.29
C ALA A 59 -15.00 9.56 -16.71
N GLY A 60 -14.04 10.40 -16.29
CA GLY A 60 -14.02 11.83 -16.65
C GLY A 60 -14.28 12.80 -15.50
N GLU A 61 -14.02 12.44 -14.24
CA GLU A 61 -14.25 13.27 -13.05
C GLU A 61 -13.66 14.68 -13.16
N ARG A 62 -12.43 14.81 -13.64
CA ARG A 62 -11.82 16.14 -13.84
C ARG A 62 -12.59 16.98 -14.85
N ARG A 63 -13.07 16.36 -15.94
CA ARG A 63 -13.86 17.04 -16.98
C ARG A 63 -15.23 17.45 -16.45
N LEU A 64 -15.90 16.60 -15.66
CA LEU A 64 -17.17 16.93 -15.03
C LEU A 64 -17.03 18.12 -14.06
N ARG A 65 -16.02 18.11 -13.18
CA ARG A 65 -15.75 19.21 -12.25
C ARG A 65 -15.37 20.50 -12.98
N ALA A 66 -14.51 20.41 -13.98
CA ALA A 66 -14.14 21.56 -14.79
C ALA A 66 -15.33 22.12 -15.60
N ALA A 67 -16.23 21.27 -16.09
CA ALA A 67 -17.47 21.71 -16.74
C ALA A 67 -18.40 22.46 -15.79
N LYS A 68 -18.53 21.97 -14.53
CA LYS A 68 -19.26 22.69 -13.46
C LYS A 68 -18.66 24.08 -13.18
N LEU A 69 -17.34 24.15 -13.06
CA LEU A 69 -16.60 25.42 -12.87
C LEU A 69 -16.71 26.35 -14.09
N ALA A 70 -16.78 25.79 -15.29
CA ALA A 70 -16.96 26.54 -16.52
C ALA A 70 -18.41 27.04 -16.72
N GLY A 71 -19.37 26.57 -15.92
CA GLY A 71 -20.78 26.96 -15.99
C GLY A 71 -21.56 26.27 -17.13
N LEU A 72 -21.08 25.11 -17.63
CA LEU A 72 -21.81 24.37 -18.65
C LEU A 72 -23.07 23.75 -18.07
N GLN A 73 -24.21 23.89 -18.81
CA GLN A 73 -25.49 23.28 -18.43
C GLN A 73 -25.54 21.80 -18.85
N THR A 74 -24.93 21.46 -19.99
CA THR A 74 -24.92 20.09 -20.53
C THR A 74 -23.51 19.71 -20.96
N VAL A 75 -23.22 18.41 -20.94
CA VAL A 75 -21.92 17.83 -21.32
C VAL A 75 -22.13 16.61 -22.23
N PRO A 76 -21.22 16.39 -23.21
CA PRO A 76 -21.26 15.21 -24.06
C PRO A 76 -20.87 13.97 -23.26
N CYS A 77 -21.70 12.95 -23.33
CA CYS A 77 -21.54 11.69 -22.62
C CYS A 77 -21.67 10.48 -23.54
N LEU A 78 -20.90 9.44 -23.29
CA LEU A 78 -21.07 8.11 -23.85
C LEU A 78 -21.80 7.24 -22.83
N GLU A 79 -22.97 6.74 -23.18
CA GLU A 79 -23.72 5.81 -22.35
C GLU A 79 -23.09 4.42 -22.44
N MET A 80 -22.68 3.91 -21.29
CA MET A 80 -22.15 2.54 -21.17
C MET A 80 -23.23 1.66 -20.54
N GLN A 81 -23.57 0.58 -21.22
CA GLN A 81 -24.47 -0.45 -20.68
C GLN A 81 -23.66 -1.41 -19.80
N VAL A 82 -23.39 -0.97 -18.60
CA VAL A 82 -22.60 -1.73 -17.61
C VAL A 82 -23.35 -1.72 -16.28
N ASP A 83 -23.29 -2.83 -15.58
CA ASP A 83 -23.82 -2.90 -14.22
C ASP A 83 -22.90 -2.19 -13.21
N GLU A 84 -23.27 -2.24 -11.93
CA GLU A 84 -22.49 -1.56 -10.88
C GLU A 84 -21.09 -2.15 -10.72
N GLN A 85 -21.00 -3.46 -10.84
CA GLN A 85 -19.73 -4.20 -10.71
C GLN A 85 -18.80 -3.89 -11.87
N ASP A 86 -19.29 -3.92 -13.09
CA ASP A 86 -18.56 -3.56 -14.30
C ASP A 86 -18.12 -2.09 -14.30
N SER A 87 -18.98 -1.19 -13.81
CA SER A 87 -18.63 0.23 -13.67
C SER A 87 -17.46 0.44 -12.71
N ALA A 88 -17.45 -0.25 -11.56
CA ALA A 88 -16.35 -0.20 -10.61
C ALA A 88 -15.05 -0.75 -11.21
N ILE A 89 -15.14 -1.83 -11.97
CA ILE A 89 -14.01 -2.43 -12.68
C ILE A 89 -13.44 -1.46 -13.73
N LEU A 90 -14.28 -0.83 -14.54
CA LEU A 90 -13.84 0.15 -15.55
C LEU A 90 -13.15 1.36 -14.91
N ALA A 91 -13.66 1.85 -13.78
CA ALA A 91 -13.03 2.93 -13.04
C ALA A 91 -11.64 2.53 -12.49
N LEU A 92 -11.47 1.29 -12.05
CA LEU A 92 -10.16 0.76 -11.63
C LEU A 92 -9.17 0.67 -12.80
N ILE A 93 -9.62 0.20 -13.96
CA ILE A 93 -8.78 0.09 -15.17
C ILE A 93 -8.32 1.49 -15.60
N GLU A 94 -9.22 2.46 -15.67
CA GLU A 94 -8.88 3.85 -16.01
C GLU A 94 -7.83 4.40 -15.05
N ASN A 95 -8.03 4.19 -13.75
CA ASN A 95 -7.09 4.63 -12.74
C ASN A 95 -5.72 3.95 -12.88
N ILE A 96 -5.65 2.64 -13.14
CA ILE A 96 -4.39 1.90 -13.33
C ILE A 96 -3.63 2.41 -14.58
N GLN A 97 -4.33 2.83 -15.63
CA GLN A 97 -3.74 3.33 -16.88
C GLN A 97 -3.18 4.76 -16.76
N ARG A 98 -3.32 5.42 -15.62
CA ARG A 98 -2.75 6.75 -15.39
C ARG A 98 -1.22 6.70 -15.36
N ARG A 99 -0.59 7.71 -15.95
CA ARG A 99 0.89 7.81 -16.04
C ARG A 99 1.56 8.29 -14.74
N ASP A 100 0.80 8.88 -13.83
CA ASP A 100 1.27 9.55 -12.61
C ASP A 100 1.07 8.72 -11.32
N LEU A 101 0.65 7.44 -11.44
CA LEU A 101 0.49 6.57 -10.29
C LEU A 101 1.84 6.12 -9.71
N HIS A 102 1.96 6.24 -8.39
CA HIS A 102 3.08 5.63 -7.70
C HIS A 102 2.99 4.09 -7.81
N TYR A 103 4.13 3.42 -7.95
CA TYR A 103 4.16 1.97 -8.21
C TYR A 103 3.49 1.10 -7.11
N LEU A 104 3.42 1.58 -5.86
CA LEU A 104 2.69 0.91 -4.76
C LEU A 104 1.17 1.11 -4.89
N GLU A 105 0.74 2.30 -5.29
CA GLU A 105 -0.68 2.58 -5.57
C GLU A 105 -1.17 1.74 -6.76
N GLU A 106 -0.35 1.64 -7.80
CA GLU A 106 -0.64 0.79 -8.95
C GLU A 106 -0.78 -0.69 -8.55
N ALA A 107 0.12 -1.21 -7.70
CA ALA A 107 0.02 -2.57 -7.18
C ALA A 107 -1.30 -2.79 -6.41
N THR A 108 -1.68 -1.83 -5.58
CA THR A 108 -2.92 -1.86 -4.79
C THR A 108 -4.16 -1.84 -5.70
N ALA A 109 -4.15 -0.99 -6.72
CA ALA A 109 -5.25 -0.90 -7.69
C ALA A 109 -5.40 -2.18 -8.51
N ILE A 110 -4.29 -2.79 -8.95
CA ILE A 110 -4.31 -4.10 -9.63
C ILE A 110 -4.89 -5.19 -8.73
N ALA A 111 -4.49 -5.25 -7.46
CA ALA A 111 -5.02 -6.23 -6.52
C ALA A 111 -6.52 -6.03 -6.25
N ALA A 112 -6.98 -4.77 -6.19
CA ALA A 112 -8.40 -4.44 -6.08
C ALA A 112 -9.18 -4.90 -7.31
N TYR A 113 -8.64 -4.63 -8.51
CA TYR A 113 -9.23 -5.09 -9.77
C TYR A 113 -9.41 -6.61 -9.79
N LEU A 114 -8.35 -7.38 -9.50
CA LEU A 114 -8.42 -8.85 -9.49
C LEU A 114 -9.46 -9.41 -8.52
N ARG A 115 -9.59 -8.78 -7.34
CA ARG A 115 -10.60 -9.18 -6.34
C ARG A 115 -12.03 -8.90 -6.78
N GLN A 116 -12.27 -7.78 -7.46
CA GLN A 116 -13.60 -7.37 -7.89
C GLN A 116 -14.05 -8.06 -9.17
N SER A 117 -13.14 -8.22 -10.13
CA SER A 117 -13.44 -8.85 -11.42
C SER A 117 -13.47 -10.37 -11.36
N GLY A 118 -12.82 -10.99 -10.37
CA GLY A 118 -12.59 -12.42 -10.36
C GLY A 118 -11.64 -12.92 -11.48
N SER A 119 -11.03 -11.99 -12.24
CA SER A 119 -10.13 -12.32 -13.34
C SER A 119 -8.84 -12.95 -12.85
N THR A 120 -8.25 -13.77 -13.70
CA THR A 120 -6.89 -14.30 -13.48
C THR A 120 -5.83 -13.23 -13.69
N GLN A 121 -4.63 -13.45 -13.16
CA GLN A 121 -3.50 -12.53 -13.39
C GLN A 121 -3.11 -12.44 -14.86
N GLU A 122 -3.31 -13.51 -15.65
CA GLU A 122 -3.02 -13.55 -17.07
C GLU A 122 -3.99 -12.66 -17.87
N GLU A 123 -5.29 -12.77 -17.57
CA GLU A 123 -6.32 -11.93 -18.17
C GLU A 123 -6.12 -10.44 -17.82
N ALA A 124 -5.83 -10.15 -16.57
CA ALA A 124 -5.52 -8.79 -16.15
C ALA A 124 -4.26 -8.22 -16.82
N ALA A 125 -3.22 -9.04 -16.99
CA ALA A 125 -2.01 -8.63 -17.67
C ALA A 125 -2.29 -8.30 -19.15
N ALA A 126 -3.04 -9.15 -19.84
CA ALA A 126 -3.46 -8.91 -21.22
C ALA A 126 -4.27 -7.62 -21.37
N LEU A 127 -5.24 -7.40 -20.46
CA LEU A 127 -6.09 -6.20 -20.46
C LEU A 127 -5.28 -4.91 -20.22
N LEU A 128 -4.28 -4.96 -19.34
CA LEU A 128 -3.42 -3.82 -19.01
C LEU A 128 -2.24 -3.64 -19.99
N GLY A 129 -2.14 -4.49 -21.01
CA GLY A 129 -1.03 -4.47 -21.99
C GLY A 129 0.33 -4.79 -21.34
N ARG A 130 0.35 -5.64 -20.34
CA ARG A 130 1.56 -6.04 -19.59
C ARG A 130 1.84 -7.53 -19.72
N SER A 131 3.08 -7.94 -19.47
CA SER A 131 3.37 -9.36 -19.34
C SER A 131 2.87 -9.91 -17.99
N PRO A 132 2.46 -11.20 -17.92
CA PRO A 132 2.07 -11.83 -16.65
C PRO A 132 3.16 -11.74 -15.58
N SER A 133 4.43 -11.86 -15.98
CA SER A 133 5.57 -11.72 -15.07
C SER A 133 5.72 -10.29 -14.51
N ALA A 134 5.45 -9.26 -15.32
CA ALA A 134 5.46 -7.88 -14.86
C ALA A 134 4.34 -7.62 -13.85
N LEU A 135 3.13 -8.13 -14.11
CA LEU A 135 2.00 -8.03 -13.20
C LEU A 135 2.28 -8.77 -11.87
N ALA A 136 2.78 -9.99 -11.93
CA ALA A 136 3.14 -10.77 -10.75
C ALA A 136 4.20 -10.05 -9.90
N ASN A 137 5.22 -9.46 -10.54
CA ASN A 137 6.23 -8.66 -9.83
C ASN A 137 5.62 -7.43 -9.16
N LYS A 138 4.65 -6.77 -9.80
CA LYS A 138 3.93 -5.63 -9.22
C LYS A 138 3.13 -6.06 -7.99
N LEU A 139 2.38 -7.15 -8.06
CA LEU A 139 1.59 -7.67 -6.94
C LEU A 139 2.45 -8.14 -5.76
N ARG A 140 3.67 -8.64 -6.03
CA ARG A 140 4.62 -9.01 -4.97
C ARG A 140 5.01 -7.84 -4.07
N LEU A 141 4.95 -6.60 -4.56
CA LEU A 141 5.24 -5.40 -3.76
C LEU A 141 4.30 -5.26 -2.55
N LEU A 142 3.09 -5.79 -2.63
CA LEU A 142 2.11 -5.79 -1.53
C LEU A 142 2.50 -6.70 -0.35
N ARG A 143 3.61 -7.45 -0.48
CA ARG A 143 4.19 -8.24 0.61
C ARG A 143 5.12 -7.41 1.50
N LEU A 144 5.43 -6.18 1.11
CA LEU A 144 6.19 -5.25 1.95
C LEU A 144 5.31 -4.73 3.07
N SER A 145 5.90 -4.55 4.23
CA SER A 145 5.20 -3.96 5.38
C SER A 145 4.83 -2.50 5.14
N PRO A 146 3.84 -1.98 5.86
CA PRO A 146 3.48 -0.56 5.81
C PRO A 146 4.67 0.37 6.09
N ASP A 147 5.58 -0.01 7.01
CA ASP A 147 6.77 0.77 7.33
C ASP A 147 7.77 0.79 6.18
N CYS A 148 8.01 -0.35 5.52
CA CYS A 148 8.81 -0.39 4.31
C CYS A 148 8.20 0.49 3.20
N CYS A 149 6.89 0.38 2.95
CA CYS A 149 6.20 1.16 1.93
C CYS A 149 6.31 2.67 2.20
N ARG A 150 6.13 3.09 3.46
CA ARG A 150 6.28 4.49 3.88
C ARG A 150 7.68 5.02 3.60
N LEU A 151 8.72 4.32 4.06
CA LEU A 151 10.11 4.74 3.84
C LEU A 151 10.49 4.78 2.36
N LEU A 152 10.03 3.82 1.56
CA LEU A 152 10.25 3.80 0.11
C LEU A 152 9.65 5.04 -0.57
N THR A 153 8.47 5.47 -0.13
CA THR A 153 7.79 6.65 -0.68
C THR A 153 8.42 7.95 -0.18
N GLU A 154 8.73 8.07 1.12
CA GLU A 154 9.34 9.26 1.72
C GLU A 154 10.72 9.60 1.12
N HIS A 155 11.45 8.59 0.65
CA HIS A 155 12.78 8.74 0.09
C HIS A 155 12.85 8.56 -1.43
N ASP A 156 11.71 8.64 -2.12
CA ASP A 156 11.60 8.53 -3.59
C ASP A 156 12.34 7.31 -4.18
N LEU A 157 12.33 6.19 -3.44
CA LEU A 157 12.98 4.97 -3.91
C LEU A 157 12.12 4.28 -4.98
N THR A 158 12.78 3.81 -6.03
CA THR A 158 12.08 3.23 -7.19
C THR A 158 11.56 1.82 -6.93
N GLU A 159 10.65 1.34 -7.79
CA GLU A 159 10.15 -0.04 -7.78
C GLU A 159 11.28 -1.08 -7.77
N ARG A 160 12.42 -0.80 -8.44
CA ARG A 160 13.56 -1.72 -8.46
C ARG A 160 14.19 -1.90 -7.09
N HIS A 161 14.30 -0.83 -6.28
CA HIS A 161 14.75 -0.92 -4.89
C HIS A 161 13.79 -1.78 -4.06
N ALA A 162 12.47 -1.54 -4.20
CA ALA A 162 11.44 -2.31 -3.51
C ALA A 162 11.49 -3.80 -3.87
N ARG A 163 11.69 -4.12 -5.15
CA ARG A 163 11.85 -5.51 -5.61
C ARG A 163 13.10 -6.19 -5.08
N ALA A 164 14.21 -5.47 -4.98
CA ALA A 164 15.45 -6.01 -4.41
C ALA A 164 15.23 -6.40 -2.94
N LEU A 165 14.55 -5.56 -2.15
CA LEU A 165 14.23 -5.83 -0.75
C LEU A 165 13.37 -7.08 -0.56
N LEU A 166 12.45 -7.38 -1.48
CA LEU A 166 11.59 -8.56 -1.41
C LEU A 166 12.35 -9.90 -1.48
N ARG A 167 13.61 -9.88 -1.85
CA ARG A 167 14.48 -11.07 -1.87
C ARG A 167 14.95 -11.49 -0.47
N LEU A 168 14.89 -10.56 0.49
CA LEU A 168 15.07 -10.85 1.91
C LEU A 168 13.75 -11.39 2.47
N GLU A 169 13.77 -12.51 3.19
CA GLU A 169 12.57 -13.14 3.72
C GLU A 169 12.12 -12.52 5.03
N ASP A 170 13.07 -12.13 5.87
CA ASP A 170 12.81 -11.56 7.18
C ASP A 170 12.51 -10.06 7.10
N GLU A 171 11.48 -9.62 7.85
CA GLU A 171 11.06 -8.23 7.85
C GLU A 171 12.06 -7.29 8.52
N GLU A 172 12.68 -7.74 9.59
CA GLU A 172 13.71 -6.95 10.28
C GLU A 172 14.93 -6.73 9.38
N GLU A 173 15.34 -7.78 8.64
CA GLU A 173 16.41 -7.68 7.65
C GLU A 173 16.05 -6.74 6.50
N ARG A 174 14.80 -6.72 6.05
CA ARG A 174 14.32 -5.76 5.03
C ARG A 174 14.42 -4.32 5.52
N LEU A 175 13.93 -4.04 6.72
CA LEU A 175 13.99 -2.70 7.32
C LEU A 175 15.45 -2.25 7.54
N ASN A 176 16.30 -3.13 8.05
CA ASN A 176 17.72 -2.83 8.24
C ASN A 176 18.41 -2.53 6.91
N ALA A 177 18.13 -3.33 5.86
CA ALA A 177 18.64 -3.10 4.53
C ALA A 177 18.12 -1.79 3.94
N LEU A 178 16.84 -1.48 4.11
CA LEU A 178 16.24 -0.24 3.63
C LEU A 178 16.86 0.99 4.28
N HIS A 179 17.05 0.97 5.61
CA HIS A 179 17.75 2.05 6.31
C HIS A 179 19.20 2.23 5.84
N HIS A 180 19.89 1.13 5.51
CA HIS A 180 21.22 1.20 4.93
C HIS A 180 21.21 1.84 3.54
N ILE A 181 20.29 1.43 2.66
CA ILE A 181 20.13 1.98 1.31
C ILE A 181 19.87 3.49 1.37
N ILE A 182 18.99 3.93 2.25
CA ILE A 182 18.66 5.34 2.44
C ILE A 182 19.88 6.12 2.94
N ARG A 183 20.53 5.64 4.00
CA ARG A 183 21.68 6.33 4.61
C ARG A 183 22.87 6.49 3.66
N GLN A 184 23.11 5.49 2.82
CA GLN A 184 24.22 5.46 1.88
C GLN A 184 23.84 6.00 0.48
N HIS A 185 22.59 6.43 0.28
CA HIS A 185 22.07 6.90 -1.00
C HIS A 185 22.37 5.93 -2.15
N LEU A 186 22.20 4.62 -1.91
CA LEU A 186 22.53 3.61 -2.90
C LEU A 186 21.60 3.71 -4.12
N ASN A 187 22.20 3.68 -5.31
CA ASN A 187 21.44 3.51 -6.54
C ASN A 187 20.95 2.06 -6.71
N VAL A 188 20.14 1.80 -7.75
CA VAL A 188 19.58 0.47 -8.00
C VAL A 188 20.63 -0.63 -8.07
N ALA A 189 21.71 -0.42 -8.84
CA ALA A 189 22.76 -1.42 -9.02
C ALA A 189 23.51 -1.71 -7.71
N GLN A 190 23.80 -0.66 -6.95
CA GLN A 190 24.43 -0.80 -5.62
C GLN A 190 23.52 -1.50 -4.62
N THR A 191 22.22 -1.21 -4.67
CA THR A 191 21.20 -1.88 -3.86
C THR A 191 21.14 -3.37 -4.17
N GLU A 192 21.08 -3.75 -5.45
CA GLU A 192 21.07 -5.14 -5.88
C GLU A 192 22.33 -5.86 -5.38
N GLN A 193 23.51 -5.26 -5.56
CA GLN A 193 24.77 -5.82 -5.06
C GLN A 193 24.82 -5.96 -3.53
N TYR A 194 24.30 -4.97 -2.82
CA TYR A 194 24.20 -5.01 -1.35
C TYR A 194 23.32 -6.16 -0.88
N ILE A 195 22.13 -6.31 -1.50
CA ILE A 195 21.20 -7.39 -1.20
C ILE A 195 21.80 -8.75 -1.53
N ASP A 196 22.53 -8.90 -2.67
CA ASP A 196 23.23 -10.14 -3.03
C ASP A 196 24.26 -10.54 -1.96
N LYS A 197 25.08 -9.60 -1.52
CA LYS A 197 26.06 -9.83 -0.44
C LYS A 197 25.35 -10.23 0.86
N ARG A 198 24.23 -9.58 1.19
CA ARG A 198 23.47 -9.88 2.41
C ARG A 198 22.88 -11.28 2.37
N LEU A 199 22.29 -11.68 1.24
CA LEU A 199 21.76 -13.03 1.03
C LEU A 199 22.86 -14.10 1.13
N ALA A 200 24.04 -13.86 0.53
CA ALA A 200 25.17 -14.76 0.65
C ALA A 200 25.62 -14.93 2.11
N GLN A 201 25.66 -13.84 2.89
CA GLN A 201 25.97 -13.90 4.32
C GLN A 201 24.94 -14.70 5.12
N LEU A 202 23.64 -14.56 4.81
CA LEU A 202 22.58 -15.31 5.46
C LEU A 202 22.63 -16.81 5.11
N GLN A 203 23.04 -17.16 3.89
CA GLN A 203 23.19 -18.56 3.45
C GLN A 203 24.43 -19.23 4.03
N THR A 204 25.52 -18.49 4.26
CA THR A 204 26.76 -19.02 4.85
C THR A 204 26.67 -19.14 6.37
N THR A 205 25.70 -18.51 7.01
CA THR A 205 25.39 -18.77 8.41
C THR A 205 24.54 -20.05 8.44
N PRO A 206 25.03 -21.18 9.01
CA PRO A 206 24.21 -22.38 9.11
C PRO A 206 22.88 -22.01 9.79
N PRO A 207 21.77 -22.67 9.45
CA PRO A 207 20.48 -22.39 10.08
C PRO A 207 20.72 -22.58 11.57
N SER A 208 20.82 -21.49 12.31
CA SER A 208 20.89 -21.57 13.77
C SER A 208 19.55 -22.13 14.17
N GLY A 209 19.54 -23.44 14.46
CA GLY A 209 18.47 -24.05 15.16
C GLY A 209 18.09 -23.12 16.31
N ARG A 210 16.78 -22.89 16.44
CA ARG A 210 16.15 -22.21 17.58
C ARG A 210 17.11 -21.18 18.17
N ARG A 211 16.93 -19.88 17.93
CA ARG A 211 17.71 -18.84 18.59
C ARG A 211 17.70 -19.10 20.09
N VAL A 212 18.60 -19.93 20.55
CA VAL A 212 19.02 -19.92 21.93
C VAL A 212 19.77 -18.60 22.00
N PHE A 213 19.17 -17.63 22.66
CA PHE A 213 19.87 -16.44 23.10
C PHE A 213 21.04 -16.96 23.93
N LEU A 214 22.21 -17.13 23.29
CA LEU A 214 23.45 -17.26 24.00
C LEU A 214 23.70 -15.87 24.62
N LEU A 215 23.13 -15.69 25.77
CA LEU A 215 23.40 -14.56 26.64
C LEU A 215 24.90 -14.63 26.97
N LYS A 216 25.70 -13.93 26.18
CA LYS A 216 27.14 -13.76 26.45
C LYS A 216 27.38 -13.05 27.77
N ASP A 217 26.35 -12.45 28.38
CA ASP A 217 26.42 -11.81 29.68
C ASP A 217 25.11 -12.06 30.45
N VAL A 218 25.21 -12.95 31.44
CA VAL A 218 24.12 -13.27 32.39
C VAL A 218 23.59 -12.02 33.07
N ARG A 219 24.42 -10.97 33.23
CA ARG A 219 24.03 -9.70 33.87
C ARG A 219 22.96 -8.98 33.04
N LEU A 220 23.05 -9.00 31.70
CA LEU A 220 22.03 -8.37 30.81
C LEU A 220 20.68 -9.06 30.96
N PHE A 221 20.67 -10.38 31.07
CA PHE A 221 19.44 -11.15 31.31
C PHE A 221 18.82 -10.83 32.68
N LEU A 222 19.60 -10.83 33.72
CA LEU A 222 19.14 -10.49 35.07
C LEU A 222 18.59 -9.07 35.13
N ASN A 223 19.25 -8.10 34.49
CA ASN A 223 18.74 -6.71 34.40
C ASN A 223 17.42 -6.62 33.63
N SER A 224 17.24 -7.44 32.59
CA SER A 224 15.99 -7.50 31.84
C SER A 224 14.84 -8.09 32.67
N LEU A 225 15.13 -9.14 33.45
CA LEU A 225 14.17 -9.73 34.39
C LEU A 225 13.77 -8.74 35.50
N ASP A 226 14.73 -8.03 36.11
CA ASP A 226 14.45 -7.04 37.12
C ASP A 226 13.59 -5.90 36.58
N ARG A 227 13.83 -5.46 35.35
CA ARG A 227 13.01 -4.45 34.67
C ARG A 227 11.58 -4.95 34.44
N GLY A 228 11.41 -6.20 33.98
CA GLY A 228 10.10 -6.84 33.82
C GLY A 228 9.33 -6.99 35.12
N LEU A 229 10.01 -7.43 36.21
CA LEU A 229 9.41 -7.55 37.54
C LEU A 229 8.98 -6.20 38.11
N ARG A 230 9.73 -5.13 37.82
CA ARG A 230 9.38 -3.77 38.25
C ARG A 230 8.08 -3.32 37.59
N LEU A 231 7.92 -3.53 36.26
CA LEU A 231 6.69 -3.23 35.55
C LEU A 231 5.48 -4.00 36.10
N VAL A 232 5.67 -5.28 36.45
CA VAL A 232 4.62 -6.11 37.08
C VAL A 232 4.21 -5.57 38.43
N ARG A 233 5.15 -5.11 39.23
CA ARG A 233 4.88 -4.47 40.57
C ARG A 233 4.17 -3.12 40.40
N GLU A 234 4.60 -2.30 39.44
CA GLU A 234 3.97 -1.00 39.11
C GLU A 234 2.54 -1.18 38.62
N SER A 235 2.22 -2.34 38.00
CA SER A 235 0.84 -2.68 37.62
C SER A 235 -0.03 -3.16 38.81
N GLY A 236 0.44 -3.09 40.05
CA GLY A 236 -0.32 -3.48 41.25
C GLY A 236 -0.33 -4.99 41.52
N ILE A 237 0.52 -5.78 40.87
CA ILE A 237 0.66 -7.21 41.14
C ILE A 237 1.83 -7.43 42.07
N GLY A 238 1.58 -8.02 43.24
CA GLY A 238 2.58 -8.30 44.26
C GLY A 238 3.58 -9.40 43.85
N ALA A 239 4.46 -9.11 42.91
CA ALA A 239 5.50 -10.03 42.46
C ALA A 239 6.70 -10.00 43.41
N GLU A 240 7.11 -11.17 43.88
CA GLU A 240 8.29 -11.35 44.74
C GLU A 240 9.41 -12.02 43.96
N SER A 241 10.66 -11.60 44.18
CA SER A 241 11.83 -12.25 43.62
C SER A 241 12.90 -12.43 44.66
N ARG A 242 13.49 -13.61 44.72
CA ARG A 242 14.61 -13.97 45.58
C ARG A 242 15.73 -14.50 44.72
N ARG A 243 16.94 -13.97 44.91
CA ARG A 243 18.15 -14.38 44.24
C ARG A 243 19.10 -15.03 45.26
N GLU A 244 19.63 -16.19 44.88
CA GLU A 244 20.66 -16.90 45.62
C GLU A 244 21.81 -17.20 44.66
N ASP A 245 23.00 -16.73 45.01
CA ASP A 245 24.23 -17.00 44.22
C ASP A 245 24.97 -18.15 44.90
N THR A 246 25.12 -19.28 44.21
CA THR A 246 25.95 -20.41 44.62
C THR A 246 27.25 -20.41 43.81
N GLU A 247 28.21 -21.29 44.20
CA GLU A 247 29.50 -21.39 43.49
C GLU A 247 29.33 -21.74 41.99
N ASP A 248 28.31 -22.53 41.63
CA ASP A 248 28.10 -23.06 40.30
C ASP A 248 26.91 -22.46 39.57
N ALA A 249 26.02 -21.70 40.24
CA ALA A 249 24.76 -21.23 39.66
C ALA A 249 24.20 -19.98 40.32
N ILE A 250 23.40 -19.24 39.59
CA ILE A 250 22.53 -18.19 40.09
C ILE A 250 21.12 -18.73 40.13
N LEU A 251 20.53 -18.91 41.31
CA LEU A 251 19.15 -19.33 41.48
C LEU A 251 18.26 -18.10 41.63
N LEU A 252 17.29 -17.96 40.72
CA LEU A 252 16.32 -16.86 40.78
C LEU A 252 14.90 -17.44 40.91
N THR A 253 14.30 -17.23 42.08
CA THR A 253 12.93 -17.65 42.34
C THR A 253 12.00 -16.46 42.23
N ILE A 254 11.04 -16.55 41.31
CA ILE A 254 10.04 -15.51 41.04
C ILE A 254 8.65 -16.05 41.39
N ARG A 255 7.92 -15.35 42.23
CA ARG A 255 6.55 -15.66 42.61
C ARG A 255 5.62 -14.55 42.13
N ILE A 256 4.73 -14.88 41.21
CA ILE A 256 3.70 -13.97 40.67
C ILE A 256 2.34 -14.56 41.04
N PRO A 257 1.55 -13.90 41.92
CA PRO A 257 0.23 -14.42 42.31
C PRO A 257 -0.73 -14.38 41.12
N LYS A 258 -1.43 -15.53 40.92
CA LYS A 258 -2.54 -15.62 39.94
C LYS A 258 -3.80 -15.02 40.55
N ASN A 259 -4.07 -13.77 40.38
CA ASN A 259 -5.20 -13.03 40.96
C ASN A 259 -5.05 -12.59 42.43
N ARG A 260 -4.83 -11.28 42.61
CA ARG A 260 -5.62 -10.40 43.47
C ARG A 260 -5.20 -8.96 43.18
N ARG A 261 -6.13 -8.16 42.61
CA ARG A 261 -6.06 -6.71 42.81
C ARG A 261 -6.08 -6.49 44.35
N VAL A 262 -5.01 -5.99 44.86
CA VAL A 262 -5.03 -5.39 46.21
C VAL A 262 -5.72 -4.04 46.02
N GLY A 263 -6.87 -3.88 46.68
CA GLY A 263 -7.63 -2.63 46.69
C GLY A 263 -6.88 -1.51 47.43
#